data_bbfa35225fa101c1d9d0aa4c1e6521be
#
_entry.id   bbfa35225fa101c1d9d0aa4c1e6521be
#
_cell.length_a   1.000
_cell.length_b   1.000
_cell.length_c   1.000
_cell.angle_alpha   90.00
_cell.angle_beta   90.00
_cell.angle_gamma   90.00
#
_symmetry.space_group_name_H-M   'P 1'
#
loop_
_entity.id
_entity.type
_entity.pdbx_description
1 polymer ?
#
loop_
_entity_poly.entity_id
_entity_poly.type
_entity_poly.pdbx_seq_one_letter_code
_entity_poly.pdbx_strand_id
1 'polypeptide(L)'
;VSPTDQKNHYEVIDGQQRLTTFFLLLCALKHLFHGEPQRQMIAGLISTSYVDSDGEVRTNLKLEPRYESAGEVMAKLVELDAEPMAVRAGIQAAGIASFGSLENLVNAYSTLYRYLKDNYDDVAKLKKYWGYLANNVVFIQISTDVSSALKIFETINERGVGLNPMDLLKNLLFTQVKQTQFTQLKDEWKK
;
A
#
# COMPACT_ATOMS: atom_id res chain seq x y z
N VAL A 1 7.91 9.99 -7.47
CA VAL A 1 8.55 8.66 -7.60
C VAL A 1 9.89 8.78 -8.28
N SER A 2 10.80 7.86 -7.98
CA SER A 2 12.09 7.72 -8.65
C SER A 2 12.16 6.34 -9.33
N PRO A 3 12.64 6.22 -10.58
CA PRO A 3 12.85 4.92 -11.20
C PRO A 3 13.96 4.16 -10.47
N THR A 4 13.87 2.85 -10.44
CA THR A 4 14.91 1.96 -9.92
C THR A 4 15.66 1.29 -11.07
N ASP A 5 16.72 0.54 -10.76
CA ASP A 5 17.48 -0.24 -11.75
C ASP A 5 16.65 -1.37 -12.40
N GLN A 6 15.55 -1.75 -11.76
CA GLN A 6 14.61 -2.74 -12.30
C GLN A 6 13.58 -2.05 -13.20
N LYS A 7 13.39 -2.59 -14.40
CA LYS A 7 12.41 -2.07 -15.37
C LYS A 7 10.99 -2.07 -14.77
N ASN A 8 10.29 -0.92 -14.87
CA ASN A 8 8.93 -0.71 -14.37
C ASN A 8 8.80 -0.77 -12.82
N HIS A 9 9.90 -0.64 -12.09
CA HIS A 9 9.88 -0.49 -10.65
C HIS A 9 10.22 0.96 -10.28
N TYR A 10 9.50 1.49 -9.31
CA TYR A 10 9.63 2.87 -8.87
C TYR A 10 9.67 2.94 -7.34
N GLU A 11 10.54 3.76 -6.82
CA GLU A 11 10.48 4.16 -5.41
C GLU A 11 9.51 5.32 -5.22
N VAL A 12 8.62 5.18 -4.24
CA VAL A 12 7.66 6.23 -3.88
C VAL A 12 8.30 7.11 -2.82
N ILE A 13 8.69 8.33 -3.20
CA ILE A 13 9.28 9.31 -2.29
C ILE A 13 8.19 10.00 -1.48
N ASP A 14 7.12 10.44 -2.14
CA ASP A 14 5.93 11.03 -1.52
C ASP A 14 4.66 10.31 -1.98
N GLY A 15 3.61 10.40 -1.16
CA GLY A 15 2.33 9.78 -1.44
C GLY A 15 2.20 8.33 -0.95
N GLN A 16 3.16 7.82 -0.17
CA GLN A 16 3.13 6.45 0.36
C GLN A 16 1.83 6.13 1.10
N GLN A 17 1.36 7.02 1.98
CA GLN A 17 0.10 6.83 2.71
C GLN A 17 -1.11 6.79 1.77
N ARG A 18 -1.16 7.66 0.77
CA ARG A 18 -2.25 7.70 -0.23
C ARG A 18 -2.30 6.42 -1.04
N LEU A 19 -1.15 5.94 -1.52
CA LEU A 19 -1.06 4.68 -2.28
C LEU A 19 -1.41 3.47 -1.40
N THR A 20 -0.94 3.42 -0.15
CA THR A 20 -1.27 2.35 0.78
C THR A 20 -2.78 2.33 1.07
N THR A 21 -3.39 3.49 1.33
CA THR A 21 -4.84 3.58 1.57
C THR A 21 -5.63 3.13 0.33
N PHE A 22 -5.19 3.53 -0.87
CA PHE A 22 -5.84 3.12 -2.10
C PHE A 22 -5.68 1.62 -2.36
N PHE A 23 -4.52 1.06 -2.08
CA PHE A 23 -4.28 -0.39 -2.16
C PHE A 23 -5.21 -1.17 -1.22
N LEU A 24 -5.35 -0.72 0.05
CA LEU A 24 -6.28 -1.33 1.01
C LEU A 24 -7.74 -1.21 0.58
N LEU A 25 -8.11 -0.10 -0.05
CA LEU A 25 -9.44 0.08 -0.65
C LEU A 25 -9.69 -0.93 -1.76
N LEU A 26 -8.71 -1.15 -2.65
CA LEU A 26 -8.80 -2.16 -3.70
C LEU A 26 -8.93 -3.57 -3.13
N CYS A 27 -8.22 -3.89 -2.04
CA CYS A 27 -8.36 -5.17 -1.35
C CYS A 27 -9.78 -5.36 -0.80
N ALA A 28 -10.37 -4.34 -0.17
CA ALA A 28 -11.73 -4.40 0.33
C ALA A 28 -12.76 -4.56 -0.80
N LEU A 29 -12.60 -3.81 -1.90
CA LEU A 29 -13.44 -3.95 -3.09
C LEU A 29 -13.32 -5.34 -3.71
N LYS A 30 -12.10 -5.88 -3.85
CA LYS A 30 -11.86 -7.23 -4.37
C LYS A 30 -12.66 -8.26 -3.57
N HIS A 31 -12.63 -8.17 -2.24
CA HIS A 31 -13.38 -9.08 -1.37
C HIS A 31 -14.88 -8.93 -1.57
N LEU A 32 -15.40 -7.70 -1.56
CA LEU A 32 -16.84 -7.43 -1.70
C LEU A 32 -17.40 -7.80 -3.08
N PHE A 33 -16.55 -7.84 -4.11
CA PHE A 33 -16.92 -8.35 -5.45
C PHE A 33 -16.80 -9.88 -5.59
N HIS A 34 -16.93 -10.62 -4.50
CA HIS A 34 -16.90 -12.08 -4.58
C HIS A 34 -17.95 -12.60 -5.56
N GLY A 35 -17.53 -13.45 -6.52
CA GLY A 35 -18.40 -13.98 -7.57
C GLY A 35 -18.62 -13.03 -8.77
N GLU A 36 -18.13 -11.80 -8.75
CA GLU A 36 -18.31 -10.82 -9.81
C GLU A 36 -17.06 -10.68 -10.70
N PRO A 37 -17.22 -10.36 -12.00
CA PRO A 37 -16.07 -10.18 -12.91
C PRO A 37 -15.09 -9.08 -12.48
N GLN A 38 -15.58 -8.04 -11.80
CA GLN A 38 -14.79 -6.92 -11.30
C GLN A 38 -13.68 -7.38 -10.35
N ARG A 39 -13.90 -8.46 -9.60
CA ARG A 39 -12.92 -9.04 -8.69
C ARG A 39 -11.59 -9.35 -9.39
N GLN A 40 -11.63 -9.98 -10.56
CA GLN A 40 -10.44 -10.34 -11.30
C GLN A 40 -9.69 -9.11 -11.84
N MET A 41 -10.43 -8.11 -12.32
CA MET A 41 -9.84 -6.84 -12.75
C MET A 41 -9.12 -6.14 -11.58
N ILE A 42 -9.75 -6.09 -10.41
CA ILE A 42 -9.17 -5.46 -9.21
C ILE A 42 -7.97 -6.27 -8.72
N ALA A 43 -8.03 -7.61 -8.72
CA ALA A 43 -6.91 -8.46 -8.36
C ALA A 43 -5.66 -8.15 -9.22
N GLY A 44 -5.84 -7.93 -10.53
CA GLY A 44 -4.76 -7.52 -11.43
C GLY A 44 -4.18 -6.13 -11.16
N LEU A 45 -4.88 -5.26 -10.41
CA LEU A 45 -4.35 -3.97 -9.95
C LEU A 45 -3.55 -4.10 -8.64
N ILE A 46 -3.82 -5.13 -7.84
CA ILE A 46 -3.20 -5.37 -6.53
C ILE A 46 -1.90 -6.17 -6.67
N SER A 47 -1.91 -7.19 -7.52
CA SER A 47 -0.81 -8.15 -7.64
C SER A 47 -0.64 -8.67 -9.06
N THR A 48 0.52 -9.28 -9.31
CA THR A 48 0.80 -10.05 -10.51
C THR A 48 1.27 -11.44 -10.11
N SER A 49 0.78 -12.47 -10.82
CA SER A 49 1.26 -13.84 -10.62
C SER A 49 2.18 -14.23 -11.77
N TYR A 50 3.19 -15.02 -11.46
CA TYR A 50 4.13 -15.58 -12.42
C TYR A 50 4.49 -17.01 -11.98
N VAL A 51 5.02 -17.79 -12.90
CA VAL A 51 5.53 -19.13 -12.62
C VAL A 51 7.03 -19.03 -12.41
N ASP A 52 7.53 -19.54 -11.29
CA ASP A 52 8.97 -19.56 -10.99
C ASP A 52 9.70 -20.71 -11.71
N SER A 53 11.02 -20.83 -11.48
CA SER A 53 11.86 -21.88 -12.10
C SER A 53 11.46 -23.30 -11.70
N ASP A 54 10.78 -23.47 -10.60
CA ASP A 54 10.35 -24.76 -10.05
C ASP A 54 8.92 -25.12 -10.52
N GLY A 55 8.31 -24.26 -11.33
CA GLY A 55 6.95 -24.43 -11.84
C GLY A 55 5.86 -23.96 -10.86
N GLU A 56 6.25 -23.38 -9.74
CA GLU A 56 5.30 -22.90 -8.72
C GLU A 56 4.78 -21.50 -9.04
N VAL A 57 3.48 -21.27 -8.75
CA VAL A 57 2.86 -19.96 -8.92
C VAL A 57 3.25 -19.06 -7.76
N ARG A 58 3.92 -17.96 -8.07
CA ARG A 58 4.29 -16.90 -7.14
C ARG A 58 3.48 -15.64 -7.40
N THR A 59 3.27 -14.87 -6.36
CA THR A 59 2.52 -13.61 -6.44
C THR A 59 3.36 -12.46 -5.89
N ASN A 60 3.55 -11.44 -6.72
CA ASN A 60 4.19 -10.19 -6.32
C ASN A 60 3.14 -9.12 -6.14
N LEU A 61 3.20 -8.40 -5.03
CA LEU A 61 2.37 -7.22 -4.81
C LEU A 61 2.85 -6.07 -5.71
N LYS A 62 1.93 -5.25 -6.19
CA LYS A 62 2.24 -4.04 -6.96
C LYS A 62 2.63 -2.85 -6.08
N LEU A 63 2.42 -2.96 -4.78
CA LEU A 63 2.86 -2.00 -3.78
C LEU A 63 3.50 -2.75 -2.62
N GLU A 64 4.77 -2.48 -2.37
CA GLU A 64 5.55 -3.10 -1.30
C GLU A 64 6.06 -2.03 -0.34
N PRO A 65 5.44 -1.86 0.84
CA PRO A 65 5.97 -0.96 1.85
C PRO A 65 7.25 -1.55 2.46
N ARG A 66 8.28 -0.70 2.63
CA ARG A 66 9.61 -1.10 3.11
C ARG A 66 9.81 -0.83 4.61
N TYR A 67 8.76 -0.84 5.42
CA TYR A 67 8.88 -0.62 6.85
C TYR A 67 8.40 -1.85 7.63
N GLU A 68 9.19 -2.26 8.62
CA GLU A 68 8.90 -3.40 9.50
C GLU A 68 8.41 -4.64 8.69
N SER A 69 7.38 -5.33 9.16
CA SER A 69 6.73 -6.45 8.47
C SER A 69 5.50 -6.01 7.66
N ALA A 70 5.43 -4.77 7.19
CA ALA A 70 4.26 -4.26 6.48
C ALA A 70 3.99 -5.00 5.18
N GLY A 71 5.05 -5.41 4.46
CA GLY A 71 4.93 -6.25 3.26
C GLY A 71 4.28 -7.59 3.57
N GLU A 72 4.65 -8.24 4.67
CA GLU A 72 4.06 -9.52 5.13
C GLU A 72 2.57 -9.35 5.49
N VAL A 73 2.23 -8.28 6.22
CA VAL A 73 0.82 -7.96 6.55
C VAL A 73 0.00 -7.75 5.29
N MET A 74 0.52 -6.98 4.32
CA MET A 74 -0.18 -6.72 3.06
C MET A 74 -0.30 -7.99 2.21
N ALA A 75 0.75 -8.80 2.13
CA ALA A 75 0.70 -10.08 1.42
C ALA A 75 -0.35 -11.01 2.04
N LYS A 76 -0.38 -11.10 3.37
CA LYS A 76 -1.35 -11.92 4.10
C LYS A 76 -2.78 -11.42 3.92
N LEU A 77 -2.99 -10.11 3.90
CA LEU A 77 -4.28 -9.50 3.62
C LEU A 77 -4.78 -9.84 2.21
N VAL A 78 -3.91 -9.78 1.22
CA VAL A 78 -4.24 -10.13 -0.18
C VAL A 78 -4.50 -11.64 -0.34
N GLU A 79 -3.73 -12.48 0.35
CA GLU A 79 -3.87 -13.96 0.35
C GLU A 79 -5.20 -14.38 0.97
N LEU A 80 -5.48 -13.89 2.18
CA LEU A 80 -6.69 -14.26 2.93
C LEU A 80 -7.97 -13.81 2.22
N ASP A 81 -7.94 -12.60 1.61
CA ASP A 81 -9.08 -12.03 0.90
C ASP A 81 -10.40 -12.23 1.66
N ALA A 82 -10.42 -11.74 2.89
CA ALA A 82 -11.45 -12.06 3.86
C ALA A 82 -11.97 -10.81 4.58
N GLU A 83 -13.02 -10.98 5.37
CA GLU A 83 -13.53 -9.94 6.27
C GLU A 83 -12.48 -9.53 7.32
N PRO A 84 -12.53 -8.29 7.85
CA PRO A 84 -11.51 -7.75 8.75
C PRO A 84 -11.18 -8.63 9.97
N MET A 85 -12.17 -9.29 10.56
CA MET A 85 -11.93 -10.19 11.70
C MET A 85 -11.13 -11.42 11.31
N ALA A 86 -11.43 -12.03 10.17
CA ALA A 86 -10.69 -13.18 9.66
C ALA A 86 -9.28 -12.80 9.22
N VAL A 87 -9.10 -11.61 8.61
CA VAL A 87 -7.78 -11.06 8.29
C VAL A 87 -6.94 -10.89 9.55
N ARG A 88 -7.50 -10.28 10.59
CA ARG A 88 -6.81 -10.10 11.88
C ARG A 88 -6.38 -11.44 12.50
N ALA A 89 -7.31 -12.39 12.56
CA ALA A 89 -7.05 -13.72 13.09
C ALA A 89 -5.96 -14.46 12.27
N GLY A 90 -5.99 -14.36 10.94
CA GLY A 90 -5.00 -14.96 10.06
C GLY A 90 -3.60 -14.35 10.20
N ILE A 91 -3.49 -13.03 10.39
CA ILE A 91 -2.22 -12.34 10.68
C ILE A 91 -1.65 -12.82 12.01
N GLN A 92 -2.48 -12.91 13.05
CA GLN A 92 -2.06 -13.43 14.36
C GLN A 92 -1.62 -14.91 14.29
N ALA A 93 -2.37 -15.74 13.59
CA ALA A 93 -2.05 -17.16 13.40
C ALA A 93 -0.73 -17.38 12.63
N ALA A 94 -0.39 -16.44 11.73
CA ALA A 94 0.88 -16.46 11.00
C ALA A 94 2.08 -15.97 11.86
N GLY A 95 1.85 -15.58 13.14
CA GLY A 95 2.89 -15.07 14.02
C GLY A 95 3.43 -13.70 13.63
N ILE A 96 2.75 -12.98 12.74
CA ILE A 96 3.12 -11.63 12.33
C ILE A 96 2.74 -10.68 13.46
N ALA A 97 3.75 -10.09 14.11
CA ALA A 97 3.51 -9.13 15.17
C ALA A 97 2.78 -7.90 14.61
N SER A 98 1.59 -7.63 15.14
CA SER A 98 0.73 -6.53 14.69
C SER A 98 0.60 -5.51 15.82
N PHE A 99 1.50 -4.54 15.85
CA PHE A 99 1.44 -3.38 16.75
C PHE A 99 1.95 -2.13 16.03
N GLY A 100 1.58 -0.95 16.54
CA GLY A 100 2.00 0.32 15.94
C GLY A 100 1.52 0.49 14.50
N SER A 101 2.44 0.70 13.57
CA SER A 101 2.14 0.94 12.15
C SER A 101 1.41 -0.21 11.48
N LEU A 102 1.68 -1.45 11.88
CA LEU A 102 1.06 -2.65 11.32
C LEU A 102 -0.40 -2.78 11.74
N GLU A 103 -0.70 -2.45 13.01
CA GLU A 103 -2.07 -2.38 13.52
C GLU A 103 -2.89 -1.34 12.73
N ASN A 104 -2.26 -0.20 12.36
CA ASN A 104 -2.90 0.84 11.58
C ASN A 104 -3.28 0.35 10.17
N LEU A 105 -2.51 -0.53 9.53
CA LEU A 105 -2.87 -1.12 8.23
C LEU A 105 -4.16 -1.95 8.34
N VAL A 106 -4.25 -2.80 9.37
CA VAL A 106 -5.42 -3.66 9.60
C VAL A 106 -6.65 -2.81 9.97
N ASN A 107 -6.46 -1.77 10.78
CA ASN A 107 -7.52 -0.84 11.15
C ASN A 107 -8.01 -0.03 9.95
N ALA A 108 -7.11 0.45 9.09
CA ALA A 108 -7.46 1.15 7.86
C ALA A 108 -8.25 0.25 6.91
N TYR A 109 -7.80 -0.98 6.69
CA TYR A 109 -8.55 -1.97 5.91
C TYR A 109 -9.96 -2.19 6.49
N SER A 110 -10.06 -2.39 7.81
CA SER A 110 -11.33 -2.60 8.51
C SER A 110 -12.29 -1.41 8.35
N THR A 111 -11.76 -0.20 8.42
CA THR A 111 -12.54 1.04 8.25
C THR A 111 -13.06 1.17 6.82
N LEU A 112 -12.20 0.95 5.83
CA LEU A 112 -12.57 1.01 4.41
C LEU A 112 -13.60 -0.07 4.05
N TYR A 113 -13.37 -1.30 4.51
CA TYR A 113 -14.29 -2.40 4.30
C TYR A 113 -15.69 -2.10 4.87
N ARG A 114 -15.74 -1.65 6.12
CA ARG A 114 -16.99 -1.30 6.79
C ARG A 114 -17.70 -0.15 6.08
N TYR A 115 -16.97 0.89 5.73
CA TYR A 115 -17.53 2.01 4.96
C TYR A 115 -18.17 1.55 3.65
N LEU A 116 -17.50 0.68 2.90
CA LEU A 116 -18.05 0.15 1.65
C LEU A 116 -19.29 -0.71 1.91
N LYS A 117 -19.24 -1.59 2.91
CA LYS A 117 -20.36 -2.48 3.26
C LYS A 117 -21.61 -1.70 3.70
N ASP A 118 -21.42 -0.64 4.49
CA ASP A 118 -22.52 0.15 5.06
C ASP A 118 -23.15 1.10 4.02
N ASN A 119 -22.38 1.60 3.06
CA ASN A 119 -22.86 2.58 2.08
C ASN A 119 -23.19 1.97 0.71
N TYR A 120 -22.62 0.82 0.38
CA TYR A 120 -22.78 0.12 -0.90
C TYR A 120 -23.14 -1.35 -0.67
N ASP A 121 -24.20 -1.57 0.11
CA ASP A 121 -24.75 -2.85 0.53
C ASP A 121 -25.28 -3.73 -0.63
N ASP A 122 -25.53 -3.11 -1.78
CA ASP A 122 -26.01 -3.72 -3.00
C ASP A 122 -24.90 -3.72 -4.07
N VAL A 123 -24.75 -4.86 -4.76
CA VAL A 123 -23.77 -5.06 -5.83
C VAL A 123 -23.90 -4.00 -6.94
N ALA A 124 -25.11 -3.55 -7.27
CA ALA A 124 -25.32 -2.51 -8.28
C ALA A 124 -24.76 -1.14 -7.83
N LYS A 125 -24.94 -0.78 -6.55
CA LYS A 125 -24.34 0.42 -5.97
C LYS A 125 -22.83 0.31 -5.93
N LEU A 126 -22.30 -0.85 -5.54
CA LEU A 126 -20.86 -1.10 -5.51
C LEU A 126 -20.25 -1.03 -6.92
N LYS A 127 -20.91 -1.54 -7.94
CA LYS A 127 -20.49 -1.42 -9.35
C LYS A 127 -20.45 0.04 -9.81
N LYS A 128 -21.39 0.87 -9.42
CA LYS A 128 -21.40 2.32 -9.71
C LYS A 128 -20.23 3.02 -9.03
N TYR A 129 -19.98 2.71 -7.76
CA TYR A 129 -18.82 3.24 -7.02
C TYR A 129 -17.50 2.84 -7.70
N TRP A 130 -17.32 1.56 -8.03
CA TRP A 130 -16.16 1.08 -8.76
C TRP A 130 -16.00 1.76 -10.11
N GLY A 131 -17.08 1.89 -10.88
CA GLY A 131 -17.09 2.59 -12.17
C GLY A 131 -16.64 4.04 -12.03
N TYR A 132 -17.11 4.76 -11.01
CA TYR A 132 -16.66 6.11 -10.72
C TYR A 132 -15.16 6.12 -10.36
N LEU A 133 -14.73 5.26 -9.47
CA LEU A 133 -13.33 5.16 -9.03
C LEU A 133 -12.39 4.88 -10.22
N ALA A 134 -12.75 3.92 -11.06
CA ALA A 134 -11.93 3.49 -12.18
C ALA A 134 -11.84 4.51 -13.34
N ASN A 135 -12.85 5.36 -13.52
CA ASN A 135 -12.92 6.27 -14.66
C ASN A 135 -12.72 7.75 -14.31
N ASN A 136 -12.90 8.13 -13.05
CA ASN A 136 -12.89 9.55 -12.66
C ASN A 136 -11.83 9.88 -11.61
N VAL A 137 -11.23 8.89 -10.97
CA VAL A 137 -10.12 9.12 -10.02
C VAL A 137 -8.81 8.90 -10.74
N VAL A 138 -7.96 9.92 -10.72
CA VAL A 138 -6.64 9.90 -11.37
C VAL A 138 -5.53 10.16 -10.36
N PHE A 139 -4.41 9.51 -10.55
CA PHE A 139 -3.15 9.81 -9.85
C PHE A 139 -2.20 10.51 -10.83
N ILE A 140 -1.62 11.61 -10.38
CA ILE A 140 -0.56 12.29 -11.12
C ILE A 140 0.76 11.73 -10.62
N GLN A 141 1.48 11.06 -11.51
CA GLN A 141 2.83 10.58 -11.25
C GLN A 141 3.83 11.64 -11.69
N ILE A 142 4.65 12.12 -10.75
CA ILE A 142 5.79 12.98 -11.03
C ILE A 142 7.04 12.11 -10.86
N SER A 143 7.79 11.90 -11.95
CA SER A 143 9.06 11.17 -11.93
C SER A 143 10.19 12.18 -11.89
N THR A 144 11.12 12.02 -10.95
CA THR A 144 12.26 12.90 -10.76
C THR A 144 13.40 12.13 -10.09
N ASP A 145 14.61 12.64 -10.19
CA ASP A 145 15.72 12.17 -9.37
C ASP A 145 15.55 12.57 -7.90
N VAL A 146 16.25 11.88 -7.01
CA VAL A 146 16.13 12.06 -5.55
C VAL A 146 16.49 13.49 -5.13
N SER A 147 17.46 14.12 -5.79
CA SER A 147 17.93 15.48 -5.44
C SER A 147 16.90 16.56 -5.80
N SER A 148 16.20 16.38 -6.90
CA SER A 148 15.13 17.26 -7.35
C SER A 148 13.82 17.02 -6.60
N ALA A 149 13.60 15.81 -6.09
CA ALA A 149 12.41 15.45 -5.32
C ALA A 149 12.25 16.32 -4.06
N LEU A 150 13.35 16.63 -3.38
CA LEU A 150 13.36 17.52 -2.20
C LEU A 150 12.80 18.90 -2.53
N LYS A 151 13.28 19.54 -3.61
CA LYS A 151 12.83 20.86 -4.03
C LYS A 151 11.35 20.88 -4.44
N ILE A 152 10.92 19.85 -5.18
CA ILE A 152 9.52 19.71 -5.60
C ILE A 152 8.63 19.54 -4.37
N PHE A 153 9.05 18.73 -3.41
CA PHE A 153 8.34 18.47 -2.18
C PHE A 153 8.17 19.75 -1.32
N GLU A 154 9.23 20.52 -1.13
CA GLU A 154 9.19 21.81 -0.43
C GLU A 154 8.15 22.74 -1.09
N THR A 155 8.23 22.87 -2.42
CA THR A 155 7.34 23.76 -3.19
C THR A 155 5.87 23.36 -3.14
N ILE A 156 5.58 22.03 -3.17
CA ILE A 156 4.20 21.53 -3.13
C ILE A 156 3.61 21.64 -1.73
N ASN A 157 4.40 21.39 -0.69
CA ASN A 157 3.96 21.41 0.70
C ASN A 157 3.82 22.80 1.30
N GLU A 158 4.44 23.83 0.71
CA GLU A 158 4.19 25.24 1.11
C GLU A 158 2.69 25.64 0.99
N ARG A 159 1.90 24.89 0.23
CA ARG A 159 0.45 25.11 0.01
C ARG A 159 -0.46 24.26 0.92
N GLY A 160 0.10 23.39 1.78
CA GLY A 160 -0.64 22.48 2.65
C GLY A 160 -0.24 22.56 4.11
N VAL A 161 -0.66 21.59 4.91
CA VAL A 161 -0.12 21.41 6.27
C VAL A 161 1.35 21.02 6.11
N GLY A 162 2.25 21.93 6.43
CA GLY A 162 3.69 21.79 6.24
C GLY A 162 4.19 20.50 6.90
N LEU A 163 4.59 19.54 6.07
CA LEU A 163 5.35 18.40 6.55
C LEU A 163 6.74 18.90 6.96
N ASN A 164 7.20 18.43 8.10
CA ASN A 164 8.51 18.78 8.59
C ASN A 164 9.58 18.29 7.58
N PRO A 165 10.49 19.16 7.10
CA PRO A 165 11.61 18.74 6.24
C PRO A 165 12.39 17.55 6.80
N MET A 166 12.38 17.35 8.13
CA MET A 166 12.98 16.22 8.81
C MET A 166 12.33 14.88 8.48
N ASP A 167 11.02 14.84 8.22
CA ASP A 167 10.34 13.59 7.83
C ASP A 167 10.74 13.16 6.42
N LEU A 168 10.99 14.12 5.53
CA LEU A 168 11.49 13.83 4.20
C LEU A 168 12.94 13.34 4.24
N LEU A 169 13.80 14.02 5.02
CA LEU A 169 15.18 13.62 5.22
C LEU A 169 15.27 12.20 5.80
N LYS A 170 14.38 11.89 6.76
CA LYS A 170 14.24 10.55 7.32
C LYS A 170 13.92 9.52 6.24
N ASN A 171 12.90 9.77 5.41
CA ASN A 171 12.52 8.85 4.34
C ASN A 171 13.67 8.63 3.36
N LEU A 172 14.38 9.68 2.98
CA LEU A 172 15.56 9.58 2.10
C LEU A 172 16.68 8.75 2.73
N LEU A 173 17.00 8.98 3.99
CA LEU A 173 18.02 8.20 4.70
C LEU A 173 17.63 6.73 4.78
N PHE A 174 16.36 6.42 5.06
CA PHE A 174 15.88 5.05 5.11
C PHE A 174 15.88 4.35 3.73
N THR A 175 15.75 5.09 2.62
CA THR A 175 15.86 4.49 1.27
C THR A 175 17.30 4.17 0.88
N GLN A 176 18.30 4.87 1.44
CA GLN A 176 19.72 4.66 1.16
C GLN A 176 20.36 3.56 2.03
N VAL A 177 19.69 3.10 3.08
CA VAL A 177 20.23 2.17 4.06
C VAL A 177 19.72 0.76 3.81
N LYS A 178 20.60 -0.24 3.90
CA LYS A 178 20.21 -1.65 3.81
C LYS A 178 19.24 -2.03 4.94
N GLN A 179 18.30 -2.91 4.67
CA GLN A 179 17.25 -3.33 5.61
C GLN A 179 17.82 -3.81 6.97
N THR A 180 19.03 -4.39 6.98
CA THR A 180 19.74 -4.83 8.20
C THR A 180 20.20 -3.68 9.10
N GLN A 181 20.25 -2.44 8.59
CA GLN A 181 20.70 -1.25 9.31
C GLN A 181 19.52 -0.35 9.75
N PHE A 182 18.29 -0.72 9.44
CA PHE A 182 17.10 0.08 9.77
C PHE A 182 16.92 0.28 11.27
N THR A 183 17.14 -0.75 12.05
CA THR A 183 16.98 -0.66 13.52
C THR A 183 17.98 0.31 14.12
N GLN A 184 19.24 0.26 13.71
CA GLN A 184 20.28 1.18 14.16
C GLN A 184 19.96 2.63 13.76
N LEU A 185 19.58 2.88 12.51
CA LEU A 185 19.21 4.21 12.03
C LEU A 185 17.97 4.76 12.75
N LYS A 186 16.99 3.90 13.05
CA LYS A 186 15.79 4.26 13.80
C LYS A 186 16.12 4.71 15.23
N ASP A 187 17.08 4.03 15.88
CA ASP A 187 17.50 4.33 17.25
C ASP A 187 18.34 5.61 17.32
N GLU A 188 19.18 5.84 16.31
CA GLU A 188 19.95 7.09 16.19
C GLU A 188 19.05 8.30 15.88
N TRP A 189 18.01 8.11 15.09
CA TRP A 189 17.05 9.17 14.75
C TRP A 189 16.16 9.61 15.92
N LYS A 190 15.97 8.76 16.92
CA LYS A 190 15.17 9.06 18.11
C LYS A 190 15.93 9.80 19.21
N LYS A 191 17.27 9.92 19.08
CA LYS A 191 18.11 10.72 19.99
C LYS A 191 18.09 12.19 19.60
#